data_9391246c4dbb6d5b23c0d2143c71170a
#
_entry.id   9391246c4dbb6d5b23c0d2143c71170a
#
_cell.length_a   1.000
_cell.length_b   1.000
_cell.length_c   1.000
_cell.angle_alpha   90.00
_cell.angle_beta   90.00
_cell.angle_gamma   90.00
#
_symmetry.space_group_name_H-M   'P 1'
#
loop_
_entity.id
_entity.type
_entity.pdbx_description
1 polymer ?
#
loop_
_entity_poly.entity_id
_entity_poly.type
_entity_poly.pdbx_seq_one_letter_code
_entity_poly.pdbx_strand_id
1 'polypeptide(L)'
;MVTNNSINNLLSLKYKIQSLSWVHSVITLLDIPLLENSDAPLQERLENFKTLKDEDVDKDRGFKEILNSPVFRNFVISENGNTSGIIVNIKENKKLENIENLSKKEIESYKDKIKKQNHKNILEIRQVIQSYGDVCKIYLGGIPMIADDMMTFIKSDIVVFG
;
A
#
# COMPACT_ATOMS: atom_id res chain seq x y z
N MET A 1 21.20 5.55 -0.08
CA MET A 1 21.88 4.39 0.57
C MET A 1 20.82 3.63 1.35
N VAL A 2 20.62 2.36 1.05
CA VAL A 2 19.66 1.52 1.79
C VAL A 2 20.36 0.98 3.02
N THR A 3 19.88 1.37 4.20
CA THR A 3 20.43 0.87 5.47
C THR A 3 19.55 -0.24 6.02
N ASN A 4 20.12 -1.14 6.83
CA ASN A 4 19.35 -2.17 7.53
C ASN A 4 18.24 -1.55 8.38
N ASN A 5 18.48 -0.36 8.95
CA ASN A 5 17.45 0.35 9.71
C ASN A 5 16.28 0.79 8.83
N SER A 6 16.53 1.29 7.62
CA SER A 6 15.49 1.66 6.67
C SER A 6 14.66 0.44 6.23
N ILE A 7 15.31 -0.70 5.99
CA ILE A 7 14.65 -1.96 5.67
C ILE A 7 13.76 -2.42 6.82
N ASN A 8 14.28 -2.43 8.06
CA ASN A 8 13.53 -2.84 9.24
C ASN A 8 12.33 -1.94 9.52
N ASN A 9 12.48 -0.63 9.34
CA ASN A 9 11.37 0.32 9.48
C ASN A 9 10.28 0.08 8.44
N LEU A 10 10.66 -0.16 7.19
CA LEU A 10 9.71 -0.46 6.11
C LEU A 10 9.02 -1.81 6.33
N LEU A 11 9.74 -2.84 6.80
CA LEU A 11 9.16 -4.12 7.19
C LEU A 11 8.15 -3.97 8.33
N SER A 12 8.51 -3.23 9.37
CA SER A 12 7.63 -2.97 10.50
C SER A 12 6.36 -2.25 10.07
N LEU A 13 6.47 -1.21 9.23
CA LEU A 13 5.34 -0.49 8.66
C LEU A 13 4.47 -1.41 7.80
N LYS A 14 5.09 -2.21 6.92
CA LYS A 14 4.41 -3.20 6.10
C LYS A 14 3.57 -4.15 6.96
N TYR A 15 4.16 -4.74 8.00
CA TYR A 15 3.45 -5.69 8.86
C TYR A 15 2.30 -5.04 9.63
N LYS A 16 2.48 -3.80 10.12
CA LYS A 16 1.38 -3.07 10.77
C LYS A 16 0.21 -2.81 9.81
N ILE A 17 0.49 -2.40 8.57
CA ILE A 17 -0.56 -2.20 7.56
C ILE A 17 -1.21 -3.55 7.20
N GLN A 18 -0.40 -4.60 6.99
CA GLN A 18 -0.89 -5.94 6.66
C GLN A 18 -1.79 -6.54 7.75
N SER A 19 -1.60 -6.17 9.02
CA SER A 19 -2.41 -6.65 10.14
C SER A 19 -3.81 -6.02 10.21
N LEU A 20 -4.08 -4.97 9.44
CA LEU A 20 -5.41 -4.38 9.39
C LEU A 20 -6.40 -5.35 8.74
N SER A 21 -7.55 -5.54 9.37
CA SER A 21 -8.51 -6.59 9.01
C SER A 21 -9.06 -6.50 7.59
N TRP A 22 -9.08 -5.29 7.02
CA TRP A 22 -9.59 -4.98 5.70
C TRP A 22 -8.51 -5.00 4.60
N VAL A 23 -7.24 -5.14 4.96
CA VAL A 23 -6.13 -5.26 4.02
C VAL A 23 -6.02 -6.70 3.51
N HIS A 24 -5.93 -6.85 2.19
CA HIS A 24 -5.68 -8.14 1.54
C HIS A 24 -4.18 -8.42 1.45
N SER A 25 -3.41 -7.50 0.89
CA SER A 25 -1.96 -7.61 0.75
C SER A 25 -1.29 -6.25 0.72
N VAL A 26 -0.01 -6.22 1.08
CA VAL A 26 0.85 -5.03 1.02
C VAL A 26 2.09 -5.37 0.22
N ILE A 27 2.34 -4.59 -0.82
CA ILE A 27 3.52 -4.72 -1.69
C ILE A 27 4.42 -3.51 -1.49
N THR A 28 5.69 -3.74 -1.32
CA THR A 28 6.73 -2.73 -1.14
C THR A 28 7.93 -3.04 -2.02
N LEU A 29 8.90 -2.16 -2.07
CA LEU A 29 10.18 -2.44 -2.75
C LEU A 29 10.91 -3.69 -2.18
N LEU A 30 10.58 -4.11 -0.95
CA LEU A 30 11.17 -5.29 -0.32
C LEU A 30 10.59 -6.62 -0.86
N ASP A 31 9.53 -6.58 -1.65
CA ASP A 31 8.88 -7.76 -2.23
C ASP A 31 9.29 -7.99 -3.69
N ILE A 32 10.14 -7.11 -4.22
CA ILE A 32 10.57 -7.18 -5.60
C ILE A 32 11.63 -8.28 -5.77
N PRO A 33 11.43 -9.19 -6.72
CA PRO A 33 12.42 -10.21 -7.04
C PRO A 33 13.67 -9.58 -7.65
N LEU A 34 14.83 -9.99 -7.16
CA LEU A 34 16.14 -9.60 -7.68
C LEU A 34 16.67 -10.69 -8.60
N LEU A 35 16.90 -10.35 -9.85
CA LEU A 35 17.37 -11.29 -10.87
C LEU A 35 18.87 -11.14 -11.17
N GLU A 36 19.46 -9.99 -10.86
CA GLU A 36 20.87 -9.68 -11.14
C GLU A 36 21.80 -9.84 -9.91
N ASN A 37 21.21 -10.14 -8.75
CA ASN A 37 21.95 -10.23 -7.49
C ASN A 37 22.58 -11.62 -7.23
N SER A 38 22.58 -12.51 -8.22
CA SER A 38 23.15 -13.85 -8.15
C SER A 38 23.82 -14.20 -9.48
N ASP A 39 24.93 -14.92 -9.43
CA ASP A 39 25.62 -15.46 -10.61
C ASP A 39 25.08 -16.83 -11.04
N ALA A 40 24.04 -17.34 -10.39
CA ALA A 40 23.38 -18.59 -10.74
C ALA A 40 22.72 -18.53 -12.15
N PRO A 41 22.50 -19.67 -12.82
CA PRO A 41 21.77 -19.74 -14.06
C PRO A 41 20.39 -19.06 -13.96
N LEU A 42 19.91 -18.44 -15.04
CA LEU A 42 18.64 -17.69 -15.05
C LEU A 42 17.45 -18.52 -14.56
N GLN A 43 17.40 -19.80 -14.91
CA GLN A 43 16.31 -20.69 -14.51
C GLN A 43 16.27 -20.89 -13.00
N GLU A 44 17.41 -21.09 -12.36
CA GLU A 44 17.53 -21.22 -10.91
C GLU A 44 17.16 -19.89 -10.19
N ARG A 45 17.53 -18.75 -10.77
CA ARG A 45 17.15 -17.41 -10.26
C ARG A 45 15.65 -17.15 -10.33
N LEU A 46 14.97 -17.66 -11.35
CA LEU A 46 13.52 -17.53 -11.51
C LEU A 46 12.74 -18.48 -10.58
N GLU A 47 13.30 -19.64 -10.23
CA GLU A 47 12.68 -20.57 -9.29
C GLU A 47 12.91 -20.16 -7.83
N ASN A 48 14.06 -19.53 -7.52
CA ASN A 48 14.48 -19.13 -6.18
C ASN A 48 14.93 -17.67 -6.14
N PHE A 49 14.05 -16.74 -6.55
CA PHE A 49 14.41 -15.34 -6.54
C PHE A 49 14.56 -14.81 -5.11
N LYS A 50 15.61 -14.01 -4.92
CA LYS A 50 15.89 -13.29 -3.69
C LYS A 50 15.28 -11.90 -3.72
N THR A 51 15.15 -11.31 -2.56
CA THR A 51 14.61 -9.96 -2.37
C THR A 51 15.52 -9.14 -1.44
N LEU A 52 15.27 -7.86 -1.30
CA LEU A 52 16.02 -7.04 -0.35
C LEU A 52 15.84 -7.45 1.13
N LYS A 53 14.95 -8.40 1.44
CA LYS A 53 14.78 -8.93 2.80
C LYS A 53 15.81 -9.99 3.15
N ASP A 54 16.32 -10.70 2.15
CA ASP A 54 17.17 -11.85 2.35
C ASP A 54 18.57 -11.41 2.86
N GLU A 55 19.08 -12.07 3.89
CA GLU A 55 20.32 -11.66 4.59
C GLU A 55 21.56 -11.74 3.71
N ASP A 56 21.60 -12.71 2.82
CA ASP A 56 22.72 -13.01 1.91
C ASP A 56 22.73 -12.15 0.63
N VAL A 57 21.82 -11.17 0.54
CA VAL A 57 21.72 -10.24 -0.59
C VAL A 57 22.55 -8.99 -0.32
N ASP A 58 23.37 -8.59 -1.30
CA ASP A 58 23.97 -7.26 -1.34
C ASP A 58 22.87 -6.20 -1.54
N LYS A 59 22.54 -5.47 -0.47
CA LYS A 59 21.45 -4.49 -0.44
C LYS A 59 21.68 -3.33 -1.41
N ASP A 60 22.92 -2.87 -1.57
CA ASP A 60 23.25 -1.76 -2.46
C ASP A 60 23.14 -2.19 -3.94
N ARG A 61 23.60 -3.40 -4.27
CA ARG A 61 23.46 -3.99 -5.60
C ARG A 61 21.98 -4.22 -5.93
N GLY A 62 21.22 -4.85 -5.03
CA GLY A 62 19.79 -5.10 -5.22
C GLY A 62 18.98 -3.83 -5.33
N PHE A 63 19.29 -2.80 -4.55
CA PHE A 63 18.63 -1.51 -4.68
C PHE A 63 18.89 -0.82 -6.03
N LYS A 64 20.13 -0.89 -6.53
CA LYS A 64 20.48 -0.38 -7.87
C LYS A 64 19.76 -1.15 -8.96
N GLU A 65 19.61 -2.46 -8.83
CA GLU A 65 18.86 -3.30 -9.76
C GLU A 65 17.40 -2.81 -9.86
N ILE A 66 16.73 -2.61 -8.70
CA ILE A 66 15.35 -2.10 -8.68
C ILE A 66 15.26 -0.68 -9.28
N LEU A 67 16.20 0.19 -8.93
CA LEU A 67 16.23 1.58 -9.39
C LEU A 67 16.44 1.69 -10.91
N ASN A 68 17.22 0.79 -11.50
CA ASN A 68 17.48 0.74 -12.92
C ASN A 68 16.45 -0.06 -13.72
N SER A 69 15.56 -0.79 -13.06
CA SER A 69 14.54 -1.59 -13.70
C SER A 69 13.51 -0.71 -14.40
N PRO A 70 13.25 -0.93 -15.70
CA PRO A 70 12.22 -0.19 -16.44
C PRO A 70 10.80 -0.51 -15.93
N VAL A 71 10.62 -1.63 -15.20
CA VAL A 71 9.34 -2.07 -14.67
C VAL A 71 9.05 -1.42 -13.31
N PHE A 72 10.05 -1.33 -12.44
CA PHE A 72 9.86 -0.90 -11.05
C PHE A 72 10.17 0.57 -10.82
N ARG A 73 11.04 1.15 -11.64
CA ARG A 73 11.34 2.59 -11.63
C ARG A 73 10.06 3.39 -11.98
N ASN A 74 9.77 4.43 -11.22
CA ASN A 74 8.56 5.24 -11.30
C ASN A 74 7.25 4.51 -10.96
N PHE A 75 7.31 3.25 -10.55
CA PHE A 75 6.15 2.50 -10.05
C PHE A 75 6.24 2.24 -8.55
N VAL A 76 7.31 1.58 -8.08
CA VAL A 76 7.54 1.33 -6.64
C VAL A 76 8.65 2.18 -6.06
N ILE A 77 9.47 2.81 -6.89
CA ILE A 77 10.55 3.69 -6.48
C ILE A 77 10.67 4.85 -7.46
N SER A 78 10.88 6.06 -6.94
CA SER A 78 11.14 7.24 -7.76
C SER A 78 12.49 7.14 -8.49
N GLU A 79 12.63 7.85 -9.59
CA GLU A 79 13.83 7.87 -10.42
C GLU A 79 15.11 8.20 -9.65
N ASN A 80 15.01 9.09 -8.66
CA ASN A 80 16.12 9.49 -7.80
C ASN A 80 16.32 8.58 -6.57
N GLY A 81 15.50 7.54 -6.40
CA GLY A 81 15.58 6.60 -5.28
C GLY A 81 15.17 7.15 -3.90
N ASN A 82 14.66 8.38 -3.83
CA ASN A 82 14.36 9.04 -2.55
C ASN A 82 12.93 8.78 -2.03
N THR A 83 12.06 8.27 -2.87
CA THR A 83 10.66 7.98 -2.51
C THR A 83 10.31 6.57 -2.97
N SER A 84 9.73 5.77 -2.10
CA SER A 84 9.19 4.47 -2.48
C SER A 84 7.69 4.39 -2.25
N GLY A 85 7.00 3.63 -3.10
CA GLY A 85 5.58 3.33 -2.98
C GLY A 85 5.34 2.13 -2.06
N ILE A 86 4.24 2.20 -1.32
CA ILE A 86 3.64 1.07 -0.61
C ILE A 86 2.26 0.86 -1.22
N ILE A 87 2.05 -0.27 -1.86
CA ILE A 87 0.78 -0.60 -2.50
C ILE A 87 -0.04 -1.44 -1.53
N VAL A 88 -1.18 -0.92 -1.13
CA VAL A 88 -2.11 -1.59 -0.21
C VAL A 88 -3.31 -2.09 -1.00
N ASN A 89 -3.42 -3.40 -1.16
CA ASN A 89 -4.57 -4.03 -1.77
C ASN A 89 -5.65 -4.26 -0.70
N ILE A 90 -6.84 -3.79 -0.98
CA ILE A 90 -7.99 -3.85 -0.07
C ILE A 90 -8.79 -5.13 -0.36
N LYS A 91 -9.31 -5.78 0.68
CA LYS A 91 -10.25 -6.89 0.51
C LYS A 91 -11.50 -6.43 -0.22
N GLU A 92 -11.94 -7.23 -1.16
CA GLU A 92 -13.20 -6.94 -1.86
C GLU A 92 -14.37 -6.93 -0.87
N ASN A 93 -15.23 -5.93 -1.01
CA ASN A 93 -16.53 -5.95 -0.35
C ASN A 93 -17.38 -7.06 -0.96
N LYS A 94 -18.16 -7.77 -0.14
CA LYS A 94 -19.15 -8.72 -0.66
C LYS A 94 -20.06 -7.98 -1.63
N LYS A 95 -20.08 -8.43 -2.89
CA LYS A 95 -21.02 -7.90 -3.88
C LYS A 95 -22.44 -8.18 -3.39
N LEU A 96 -23.35 -7.22 -3.62
CA LEU A 96 -24.75 -7.48 -3.45
C LEU A 96 -25.17 -8.53 -4.50
N GLU A 97 -25.59 -9.68 -4.02
CA GLU A 97 -26.21 -10.68 -4.89
C GLU A 97 -27.59 -10.19 -5.31
N ASN A 98 -27.96 -10.42 -6.58
CA ASN A 98 -29.27 -10.07 -7.14
C ASN A 98 -29.67 -8.58 -7.00
N ILE A 99 -28.76 -7.66 -7.36
CA ILE A 99 -28.97 -6.20 -7.30
C ILE A 99 -30.30 -5.79 -7.99
N GLU A 100 -30.69 -6.51 -9.04
CA GLU A 100 -31.92 -6.26 -9.80
C GLU A 100 -33.21 -6.44 -8.97
N ASN A 101 -33.16 -7.23 -7.91
CA ASN A 101 -34.27 -7.53 -7.02
C ASN A 101 -34.29 -6.69 -5.73
N LEU A 102 -33.30 -5.81 -5.54
CA LEU A 102 -33.20 -5.00 -4.33
C LEU A 102 -33.96 -3.69 -4.47
N SER A 103 -34.63 -3.30 -3.40
CA SER A 103 -35.27 -1.98 -3.32
C SER A 103 -34.20 -0.87 -3.27
N LYS A 104 -34.57 0.34 -3.72
CA LYS A 104 -33.71 1.52 -3.64
C LYS A 104 -33.17 1.75 -2.21
N LYS A 105 -33.99 1.50 -1.20
CA LYS A 105 -33.63 1.67 0.21
C LYS A 105 -32.54 0.68 0.65
N GLU A 106 -32.59 -0.56 0.19
CA GLU A 106 -31.57 -1.57 0.48
C GLU A 106 -30.24 -1.23 -0.16
N ILE A 107 -30.27 -0.76 -1.41
CA ILE A 107 -29.08 -0.30 -2.14
C ILE A 107 -28.44 0.91 -1.43
N GLU A 108 -29.25 1.90 -1.01
CA GLU A 108 -28.75 3.06 -0.25
C GLU A 108 -28.15 2.65 1.09
N SER A 109 -28.81 1.79 1.84
CA SER A 109 -28.31 1.27 3.11
C SER A 109 -26.96 0.56 2.94
N TYR A 110 -26.80 -0.23 1.89
CA TYR A 110 -25.55 -0.90 1.57
C TYR A 110 -24.44 0.10 1.21
N LYS A 111 -24.73 1.09 0.37
CA LYS A 111 -23.79 2.16 0.02
C LYS A 111 -23.32 2.92 1.24
N ASP A 112 -24.22 3.24 2.16
CA ASP A 112 -23.88 3.95 3.39
C ASP A 112 -23.02 3.10 4.32
N LYS A 113 -23.28 1.79 4.39
CA LYS A 113 -22.42 0.85 5.12
C LYS A 113 -21.01 0.83 4.56
N ILE A 114 -20.85 0.76 3.23
CA ILE A 114 -19.53 0.79 2.57
C ILE A 114 -18.83 2.12 2.84
N LYS A 115 -19.52 3.26 2.74
CA LYS A 115 -18.93 4.58 3.04
C LYS A 115 -18.43 4.67 4.48
N LYS A 116 -19.21 4.21 5.45
CA LYS A 116 -18.82 4.18 6.87
C LYS A 116 -17.61 3.28 7.09
N GLN A 117 -17.60 2.11 6.45
CA GLN A 117 -16.47 1.19 6.53
C GLN A 117 -15.20 1.80 5.92
N ASN A 118 -15.32 2.44 4.74
CA ASN A 118 -14.19 3.12 4.11
C ASN A 118 -13.63 4.22 5.02
N HIS A 119 -14.49 5.05 5.61
CA HIS A 119 -14.07 6.08 6.55
C HIS A 119 -13.27 5.51 7.72
N LYS A 120 -13.77 4.44 8.34
CA LYS A 120 -13.07 3.73 9.42
C LYS A 120 -11.70 3.22 8.96
N ASN A 121 -11.62 2.59 7.81
CA ASN A 121 -10.39 2.06 7.23
C ASN A 121 -9.35 3.18 6.99
N ILE A 122 -9.80 4.34 6.49
CA ILE A 122 -8.93 5.51 6.26
C ILE A 122 -8.42 6.08 7.58
N LEU A 123 -9.24 6.12 8.62
CA LEU A 123 -8.80 6.55 9.95
C LEU A 123 -7.75 5.59 10.54
N GLU A 124 -7.97 4.28 10.43
CA GLU A 124 -7.02 3.27 10.91
C GLU A 124 -5.65 3.37 10.23
N ILE A 125 -5.61 3.50 8.90
CA ILE A 125 -4.33 3.62 8.20
C ILE A 125 -3.64 4.95 8.50
N ARG A 126 -4.38 6.05 8.68
CA ARG A 126 -3.82 7.35 9.10
C ARG A 126 -3.17 7.27 10.48
N GLN A 127 -3.77 6.53 11.43
CA GLN A 127 -3.15 6.28 12.74
C GLN A 127 -1.84 5.50 12.62
N VAL A 128 -1.80 4.48 11.75
CA VAL A 128 -0.56 3.76 11.48
C VAL A 128 0.50 4.70 10.90
N ILE A 129 0.17 5.48 9.87
CA ILE A 129 1.09 6.45 9.24
C ILE A 129 1.62 7.45 10.27
N GLN A 130 0.75 8.00 11.11
CA GLN A 130 1.13 8.98 12.13
C GLN A 130 2.13 8.41 13.12
N SER A 131 2.05 7.12 13.44
CA SER A 131 3.00 6.45 14.34
C SER A 131 4.44 6.34 13.76
N TYR A 132 4.64 6.66 12.48
CA TYR A 132 5.95 6.68 11.79
C TYR A 132 6.40 8.10 11.41
N GLY A 133 5.71 9.14 11.86
CA GLY A 133 5.99 10.54 11.50
C GLY A 133 7.40 10.99 11.80
N ASP A 134 8.00 10.48 12.90
CA ASP A 134 9.38 10.78 13.30
C ASP A 134 10.43 9.97 12.50
N VAL A 135 10.00 8.93 11.79
CA VAL A 135 10.89 8.03 11.05
C VAL A 135 11.00 8.45 9.59
N CYS A 136 9.86 8.75 8.97
CA CYS A 136 9.80 9.12 7.56
C CYS A 136 8.52 9.92 7.25
N LYS A 137 8.57 10.67 6.15
CA LYS A 137 7.40 11.38 5.65
C LYS A 137 6.58 10.44 4.77
N ILE A 138 5.34 10.18 5.17
CA ILE A 138 4.42 9.28 4.47
C ILE A 138 3.22 10.06 3.97
N TYR A 139 2.86 9.87 2.70
CA TYR A 139 1.66 10.40 2.09
C TYR A 139 0.69 9.28 1.78
N LEU A 140 -0.55 9.43 2.18
CA LEU A 140 -1.62 8.53 1.80
C LEU A 140 -2.25 9.00 0.48
N GLY A 141 -2.54 8.08 -0.41
CA GLY A 141 -3.19 8.35 -1.69
C GLY A 141 -4.13 7.22 -2.09
N GLY A 142 -4.90 7.46 -3.16
CA GLY A 142 -5.80 6.46 -3.72
C GLY A 142 -7.27 6.84 -3.65
N ILE A 143 -8.08 6.20 -4.50
CA ILE A 143 -9.51 6.49 -4.63
C ILE A 143 -10.28 6.41 -3.31
N PRO A 144 -10.07 5.40 -2.44
CA PRO A 144 -10.78 5.31 -1.16
C PRO A 144 -10.54 6.51 -0.24
N MET A 145 -9.29 7.01 -0.21
CA MET A 145 -8.92 8.18 0.59
C MET A 145 -9.55 9.46 0.03
N ILE A 146 -9.45 9.67 -1.28
CA ILE A 146 -10.03 10.84 -1.95
C ILE A 146 -11.55 10.89 -1.73
N ALA A 147 -12.23 9.75 -1.88
CA ALA A 147 -13.68 9.66 -1.66
C ALA A 147 -14.05 10.00 -0.21
N ASP A 148 -13.27 9.54 0.77
CA ASP A 148 -13.48 9.82 2.18
C ASP A 148 -13.29 11.31 2.52
N ASP A 149 -12.22 11.90 2.02
CA ASP A 149 -11.93 13.32 2.21
C ASP A 149 -13.00 14.21 1.59
N MET A 150 -13.43 13.91 0.35
CA MET A 150 -14.53 14.64 -0.30
C MET A 150 -15.82 14.59 0.53
N MET A 151 -16.20 13.40 1.03
CA MET A 151 -17.39 13.25 1.86
C MET A 151 -17.28 14.01 3.18
N THR A 152 -16.11 14.07 3.76
CA THR A 152 -15.84 14.79 5.01
C THR A 152 -15.91 16.30 4.79
N PHE A 153 -15.34 16.81 3.69
CA PHE A 153 -15.45 18.24 3.33
C PHE A 153 -16.89 18.66 3.08
N ILE A 154 -17.64 17.90 2.27
CA ILE A 154 -19.05 18.22 2.00
C ILE A 154 -19.87 18.29 3.30
N LYS A 155 -19.66 17.34 4.23
CA LYS A 155 -20.35 17.35 5.53
C LYS A 155 -19.97 18.58 6.37
N SER A 156 -18.70 18.95 6.38
CA SER A 156 -18.20 20.13 7.08
C SER A 156 -18.82 21.41 6.52
N ASP A 157 -18.86 21.54 5.20
CA ASP A 157 -19.42 22.70 4.52
C ASP A 157 -20.92 22.88 4.81
N ILE A 158 -21.69 21.78 4.81
CA ILE A 158 -23.12 21.81 5.15
C ILE A 158 -23.32 22.29 6.60
N VAL A 159 -22.45 21.89 7.53
CA VAL A 159 -22.55 22.32 8.94
C VAL A 159 -22.18 23.80 9.12
N VAL A 160 -21.28 24.32 8.29
CA VAL A 160 -20.83 25.73 8.39
C VAL A 160 -21.78 26.70 7.71
N PHE A 161 -22.41 26.30 6.61
CA PHE A 161 -23.23 27.17 5.75
C PHE A 161 -24.73 26.83 5.75
N GLY A 162 -25.17 25.75 6.39
CA GLY A 162 -26.57 25.31 6.56
C GLY A 162 -27.11 25.71 7.89
#